data_8e6a808a3b9c4e295f33c26924ac880d
#
_entry.id   8e6a808a3b9c4e295f33c26924ac880d
#
_cell.length_a   1.000
_cell.length_b   1.000
_cell.length_c   1.000
_cell.angle_alpha   90.00
_cell.angle_beta   90.00
_cell.angle_gamma   90.00
#
_symmetry.space_group_name_H-M   'P 1'
#
loop_
_entity.id
_entity.type
_entity.pdbx_description
1 polymer ?
#
loop_
_entity_poly.entity_id
_entity_poly.type
_entity_poly.pdbx_seq_one_letter_code
_entity_poly.pdbx_strand_id
1 'polypeptide(L)'
;MAAGGVDFNASDLAARIEMLSQYELDNLPFGVILIDRTGTVLFYSDAEARQSGYGQNPVGQNLYEIARCMGSADFRERLTRAMEEGPVDLEFAFPGDYGDPKRALRVRAQSAHRGGVWLCIERD
;
A
#
# COMPACT_ATOMS: atom_id res chain seq x y z
N MET A 1 -21.97 0.86 10.17
CA MET A 1 -21.28 -0.13 9.35
C MET A 1 -19.85 -0.32 9.84
N ALA A 2 -19.40 -1.54 9.86
CA ALA A 2 -18.05 -1.82 10.31
C ALA A 2 -17.00 -1.23 9.34
N ALA A 3 -15.86 -0.78 9.91
CA ALA A 3 -14.77 -0.26 9.11
C ALA A 3 -14.24 -1.29 8.10
N GLY A 4 -14.36 -2.58 8.42
CA GLY A 4 -13.96 -3.67 7.54
C GLY A 4 -14.87 -3.89 6.34
N GLY A 5 -15.82 -2.99 6.07
CA GLY A 5 -16.73 -3.13 4.95
C GLY A 5 -16.12 -2.84 3.59
N VAL A 6 -14.88 -2.35 3.54
CA VAL A 6 -14.19 -2.10 2.28
C VAL A 6 -13.57 -3.41 1.79
N ASP A 7 -13.91 -3.79 0.55
CA ASP A 7 -13.41 -5.01 -0.06
C ASP A 7 -12.08 -4.73 -0.76
N PHE A 8 -11.04 -5.48 -0.39
CA PHE A 8 -9.72 -5.36 -1.02
C PHE A 8 -9.78 -5.51 -2.55
N ASN A 9 -10.75 -6.26 -3.05
CA ASN A 9 -10.89 -6.52 -4.49
C ASN A 9 -11.83 -5.54 -5.20
N ALA A 10 -12.29 -4.49 -4.52
CA ALA A 10 -13.16 -3.50 -5.14
C ALA A 10 -12.41 -2.78 -6.27
N SER A 11 -13.10 -2.55 -7.39
CA SER A 11 -12.47 -1.88 -8.54
C SER A 11 -12.10 -0.42 -8.23
N ASP A 12 -12.83 0.22 -7.32
CA ASP A 12 -12.62 1.59 -6.90
C ASP A 12 -12.03 1.67 -5.49
N LEU A 13 -11.09 0.78 -5.18
CA LEU A 13 -10.54 0.65 -3.84
C LEU A 13 -10.02 1.99 -3.28
N ALA A 14 -9.22 2.72 -4.05
CA ALA A 14 -8.65 3.99 -3.60
C ALA A 14 -9.75 4.99 -3.24
N ALA A 15 -10.79 5.11 -4.06
CA ALA A 15 -11.89 6.01 -3.80
C ALA A 15 -12.62 5.65 -2.50
N ARG A 16 -12.77 4.36 -2.24
CA ARG A 16 -13.44 3.90 -1.02
C ARG A 16 -12.62 4.18 0.22
N ILE A 17 -11.31 3.90 0.19
CA ILE A 17 -10.48 4.14 1.37
C ILE A 17 -10.30 5.63 1.65
N GLU A 18 -10.35 6.48 0.63
CA GLU A 18 -10.27 7.93 0.83
C GLU A 18 -11.47 8.51 1.57
N MET A 19 -12.57 7.77 1.64
CA MET A 19 -13.75 8.18 2.40
C MET A 19 -13.67 7.81 3.87
N LEU A 20 -12.66 7.04 4.27
CA LEU A 20 -12.52 6.56 5.64
C LEU A 20 -11.73 7.56 6.49
N SER A 21 -12.03 7.59 7.79
CA SER A 21 -11.20 8.30 8.74
C SER A 21 -9.88 7.58 8.95
N GLN A 22 -8.90 8.25 9.57
CA GLN A 22 -7.63 7.60 9.91
C GLN A 22 -7.87 6.37 10.79
N TYR A 23 -8.77 6.48 11.77
CA TYR A 23 -9.09 5.37 12.65
C TYR A 23 -9.59 4.17 11.85
N GLU A 24 -10.49 4.40 10.90
CA GLU A 24 -11.02 3.33 10.07
C GLU A 24 -9.95 2.71 9.18
N LEU A 25 -9.06 3.53 8.61
CA LEU A 25 -7.94 3.05 7.81
C LEU A 25 -7.00 2.17 8.64
N ASP A 26 -6.71 2.61 9.88
CA ASP A 26 -5.81 1.88 10.77
C ASP A 26 -6.37 0.51 11.19
N ASN A 27 -7.67 0.33 11.10
CA ASN A 27 -8.35 -0.89 11.55
C ASN A 27 -8.89 -1.75 10.41
N LEU A 28 -8.51 -1.47 9.17
CA LEU A 28 -8.86 -2.34 8.06
C LEU A 28 -8.17 -3.70 8.20
N PRO A 29 -8.73 -4.77 7.61
CA PRO A 29 -8.10 -6.10 7.67
C PRO A 29 -6.86 -6.22 6.79
N PHE A 30 -6.55 -5.21 6.01
CA PHE A 30 -5.34 -5.16 5.17
C PHE A 30 -4.57 -3.88 5.44
N GLY A 31 -3.28 -3.88 5.04
CA GLY A 31 -2.42 -2.71 5.25
C GLY A 31 -2.67 -1.64 4.19
N VAL A 32 -2.44 -0.37 4.59
CA VAL A 32 -2.60 0.77 3.70
C VAL A 32 -1.40 1.70 3.84
N ILE A 33 -0.81 2.05 2.70
CA ILE A 33 0.30 3.00 2.64
C ILE A 33 -0.05 4.03 1.57
N LEU A 34 0.22 5.30 1.86
CA LEU A 34 0.13 6.35 0.84
C LEU A 34 1.54 6.86 0.56
N ILE A 35 1.92 6.88 -0.71
CA ILE A 35 3.20 7.44 -1.13
C ILE A 35 2.97 8.57 -2.12
N ASP A 36 3.92 9.52 -2.16
CA ASP A 36 3.90 10.56 -3.19
C ASP A 36 4.59 10.05 -4.46
N ARG A 37 4.74 10.91 -5.45
CA ARG A 37 5.29 10.52 -6.75
C ARG A 37 6.75 10.11 -6.69
N THR A 38 7.46 10.49 -5.63
CA THR A 38 8.87 10.11 -5.46
C THR A 38 9.02 8.84 -4.63
N GLY A 39 7.94 8.34 -4.05
CA GLY A 39 7.97 7.17 -3.19
C GLY A 39 8.09 7.49 -1.72
N THR A 40 8.01 8.77 -1.35
CA THR A 40 8.02 9.15 0.06
C THR A 40 6.71 8.75 0.74
N VAL A 41 6.81 8.09 1.88
CA VAL A 41 5.63 7.63 2.62
C VAL A 41 4.96 8.81 3.31
N LEU A 42 3.68 9.01 2.99
CA LEU A 42 2.86 10.07 3.58
C LEU A 42 1.93 9.55 4.66
N PHE A 43 1.51 8.29 4.55
CA PHE A 43 0.64 7.63 5.53
C PHE A 43 0.99 6.15 5.60
N TYR A 44 0.90 5.58 6.79
CA TYR A 44 1.23 4.18 7.04
C TYR A 44 0.28 3.68 8.13
N SER A 45 -0.62 2.78 7.78
CA SER A 45 -1.66 2.37 8.71
C SER A 45 -1.13 1.49 9.85
N ASP A 46 -1.84 1.50 10.97
CA ASP A 46 -1.51 0.61 12.09
C ASP A 46 -1.64 -0.85 11.68
N ALA A 47 -2.61 -1.17 10.82
CA ALA A 47 -2.77 -2.53 10.31
C ALA A 47 -1.50 -2.97 9.57
N GLU A 48 -0.94 -2.09 8.75
CA GLU A 48 0.31 -2.40 8.03
C GLU A 48 1.47 -2.56 9.01
N ALA A 49 1.56 -1.69 10.01
CA ALA A 49 2.62 -1.79 11.02
C ALA A 49 2.57 -3.12 11.75
N ARG A 50 1.37 -3.57 12.12
CA ARG A 50 1.19 -4.85 12.82
C ARG A 50 1.49 -6.03 11.92
N GLN A 51 1.01 -6.00 10.69
CA GLN A 51 1.09 -7.14 9.78
C GLN A 51 2.46 -7.30 9.15
N SER A 52 3.15 -6.19 8.88
CA SER A 52 4.47 -6.24 8.26
C SER A 52 5.57 -6.60 9.25
N GLY A 53 5.37 -6.30 10.52
CA GLY A 53 6.40 -6.48 11.53
C GLY A 53 7.54 -5.48 11.44
N TYR A 54 7.35 -4.38 10.71
CA TYR A 54 8.41 -3.41 10.48
C TYR A 54 8.88 -2.71 11.77
N GLY A 55 8.02 -2.46 12.71
CA GLY A 55 8.40 -1.97 14.03
C GLY A 55 8.77 -0.48 14.13
N GLN A 56 8.79 0.24 13.04
CA GLN A 56 9.09 1.68 13.01
C GLN A 56 8.04 2.41 12.19
N ASN A 57 7.95 3.74 12.37
CA ASN A 57 7.05 4.56 11.56
C ASN A 57 7.83 5.10 10.36
N PRO A 58 7.51 4.64 9.14
CA PRO A 58 8.27 5.03 7.94
C PRO A 58 7.82 6.34 7.31
N VAL A 59 6.85 7.05 7.89
CA VAL A 59 6.37 8.31 7.33
C VAL A 59 7.54 9.28 7.16
N GLY A 60 7.68 9.84 5.95
CA GLY A 60 8.78 10.73 5.60
C GLY A 60 9.97 10.02 4.97
N GLN A 61 9.99 8.69 4.99
CA GLN A 61 11.07 7.91 4.38
C GLN A 61 10.64 7.42 3.00
N ASN A 62 11.62 7.01 2.20
CA ASN A 62 11.33 6.50 0.86
C ASN A 62 11.01 5.00 0.93
N LEU A 63 9.82 4.63 0.46
CA LEU A 63 9.36 3.25 0.54
C LEU A 63 10.29 2.28 -0.20
N TYR A 64 10.83 2.69 -1.34
CA TYR A 64 11.68 1.82 -2.15
C TYR A 64 13.00 1.49 -1.46
N GLU A 65 13.41 2.29 -0.48
CA GLU A 65 14.66 2.07 0.24
C GLU A 65 14.46 1.22 1.49
N ILE A 66 13.25 1.23 2.07
CA ILE A 66 13.00 0.55 3.35
C ILE A 66 12.25 -0.78 3.21
N ALA A 67 11.47 -0.93 2.14
CA ALA A 67 10.68 -2.15 1.93
C ALA A 67 11.53 -3.21 1.22
N ARG A 68 11.27 -4.48 1.53
CA ARG A 68 11.98 -5.58 0.85
C ARG A 68 11.35 -5.89 -0.50
N CYS A 69 10.10 -6.35 -0.50
CA CYS A 69 9.41 -6.72 -1.75
C CYS A 69 9.11 -5.50 -2.59
N MET A 70 8.55 -4.47 -1.98
CA MET A 70 8.18 -3.24 -2.67
C MET A 70 9.38 -2.33 -2.92
N GLY A 71 10.58 -2.73 -2.47
CA GLY A 71 11.82 -2.03 -2.79
C GLY A 71 12.51 -2.58 -4.03
N SER A 72 11.95 -3.61 -4.67
CA SER A 72 12.57 -4.20 -5.85
C SER A 72 12.56 -3.21 -7.02
N ALA A 73 13.57 -3.34 -7.90
CA ALA A 73 13.67 -2.48 -9.08
C ALA A 73 12.46 -2.65 -10.01
N ASP A 74 11.94 -3.88 -10.13
CA ASP A 74 10.77 -4.16 -10.95
C ASP A 74 9.53 -3.44 -10.45
N PHE A 75 9.26 -3.51 -9.16
CA PHE A 75 8.11 -2.83 -8.56
C PHE A 75 8.20 -1.32 -8.77
N ARG A 76 9.36 -0.76 -8.45
CA ARG A 76 9.60 0.68 -8.58
C ARG A 76 9.43 1.16 -10.03
N GLU A 77 10.00 0.42 -10.97
CA GLU A 77 9.95 0.78 -12.38
C GLU A 77 8.52 0.73 -12.91
N ARG A 78 7.79 -0.33 -12.62
CA ARG A 78 6.42 -0.47 -13.09
C ARG A 78 5.51 0.59 -12.50
N LEU A 79 5.66 0.89 -11.22
CA LEU A 79 4.84 1.89 -10.56
C LEU A 79 5.17 3.30 -11.06
N THR A 80 6.45 3.62 -11.20
CA THR A 80 6.89 4.92 -11.71
C THR A 80 6.37 5.15 -13.12
N ARG A 81 6.49 4.13 -13.99
CA ARG A 81 6.00 4.22 -15.36
C ARG A 81 4.48 4.44 -15.39
N ALA A 82 3.75 3.73 -14.56
CA ALA A 82 2.30 3.88 -14.48
C ALA A 82 1.91 5.29 -14.06
N MET A 83 2.63 5.87 -13.09
CA MET A 83 2.38 7.23 -12.66
C MET A 83 2.63 8.25 -13.77
N GLU A 84 3.62 7.99 -14.62
CA GLU A 84 3.94 8.86 -15.74
C GLU A 84 2.91 8.77 -16.87
N GLU A 85 2.32 7.59 -17.05
CA GLU A 85 1.38 7.34 -18.15
C GLU A 85 -0.06 7.77 -17.86
N GLY A 86 -0.39 8.01 -16.61
CA GLY A 86 -1.74 8.43 -16.23
C GLY A 86 -2.20 7.81 -14.93
N PRO A 87 -3.52 7.60 -14.76
CA PRO A 87 -4.03 6.99 -13.53
C PRO A 87 -3.45 5.60 -13.31
N VAL A 88 -3.08 5.32 -12.06
CA VAL A 88 -2.50 4.04 -11.68
C VAL A 88 -3.61 3.09 -11.24
N ASP A 89 -3.56 1.86 -11.73
CA ASP A 89 -4.43 0.77 -11.26
C ASP A 89 -3.68 -0.53 -11.55
N LEU A 90 -2.84 -0.96 -10.60
CA LEU A 90 -1.98 -2.13 -10.76
C LEU A 90 -2.18 -3.09 -9.61
N GLU A 91 -1.86 -4.35 -9.86
CA GLU A 91 -1.80 -5.36 -8.82
C GLU A 91 -0.46 -6.09 -8.93
N PHE A 92 0.17 -6.32 -7.77
CA PHE A 92 1.43 -7.04 -7.67
C PHE A 92 1.23 -8.21 -6.72
N ALA A 93 1.91 -9.33 -7.02
CA ALA A 93 1.92 -10.48 -6.13
C ALA A 93 3.37 -10.79 -5.78
N PHE A 94 3.64 -10.98 -4.48
CA PHE A 94 4.98 -11.30 -3.99
C PHE A 94 4.92 -12.63 -3.24
N PRO A 95 5.90 -13.52 -3.45
CA PRO A 95 5.89 -14.85 -2.79
C PRO A 95 6.28 -14.80 -1.32
N GLY A 96 6.81 -13.67 -0.83
CA GLY A 96 7.22 -13.56 0.56
C GLY A 96 7.00 -12.16 1.10
N ASP A 97 7.02 -12.02 2.42
CA ASP A 97 6.79 -10.77 3.12
C ASP A 97 8.02 -10.41 3.96
N TYR A 98 8.05 -9.19 4.49
CA TYR A 98 9.15 -8.66 5.29
C TYR A 98 9.52 -9.58 6.44
N GLY A 99 8.55 -9.98 7.24
CA GLY A 99 8.79 -10.80 8.42
C GLY A 99 8.69 -12.31 8.20
N ASP A 100 8.25 -12.75 7.01
CA ASP A 100 8.03 -14.17 6.74
C ASP A 100 8.14 -14.45 5.23
N PRO A 101 9.25 -15.04 4.79
CA PRO A 101 9.47 -15.30 3.37
C PRO A 101 8.49 -16.33 2.76
N LYS A 102 7.72 -17.02 3.60
CA LYS A 102 6.71 -17.98 3.13
C LYS A 102 5.31 -17.37 3.05
N ARG A 103 5.17 -16.13 3.51
CA ARG A 103 3.87 -15.47 3.58
C ARG A 103 3.65 -14.65 2.34
N ALA A 104 2.83 -15.15 1.42
CA ALA A 104 2.52 -14.44 0.19
C ALA A 104 1.77 -13.16 0.47
N LEU A 105 2.00 -12.14 -0.34
CA LEU A 105 1.24 -10.91 -0.23
C LEU A 105 0.83 -10.38 -1.60
N ARG A 106 -0.29 -9.68 -1.63
CA ARG A 106 -0.81 -8.99 -2.81
C ARG A 106 -0.85 -7.51 -2.52
N VAL A 107 -0.37 -6.71 -3.47
CA VAL A 107 -0.36 -5.26 -3.36
C VAL A 107 -1.19 -4.68 -4.49
N ARG A 108 -2.19 -3.86 -4.13
CA ARG A 108 -2.93 -3.09 -5.13
C ARG A 108 -2.52 -1.64 -5.04
N ALA A 109 -2.16 -1.08 -6.20
CA ALA A 109 -1.72 0.31 -6.31
C ALA A 109 -2.74 1.08 -7.14
N GLN A 110 -3.33 2.12 -6.56
CA GLN A 110 -4.27 2.99 -7.26
C GLN A 110 -3.98 4.45 -6.95
N SER A 111 -4.18 5.30 -7.94
CA SER A 111 -3.94 6.73 -7.81
C SER A 111 -4.76 7.35 -6.67
N ALA A 112 -4.11 8.24 -5.92
CA ALA A 112 -4.77 9.03 -4.90
C ALA A 112 -5.37 10.29 -5.54
N HIS A 113 -6.48 10.78 -4.98
CA HIS A 113 -7.18 11.94 -5.52
C HIS A 113 -6.29 13.19 -5.59
N ARG A 114 -5.43 13.38 -4.60
CA ARG A 114 -4.57 14.57 -4.51
C ARG A 114 -3.17 14.36 -5.08
N GLY A 115 -2.96 13.28 -5.80
CA GLY A 115 -1.66 12.90 -6.31
C GLY A 115 -1.04 11.82 -5.45
N GLY A 116 -0.03 11.13 -5.99
CA GLY A 116 0.55 9.98 -5.32
C GLY A 116 -0.28 8.72 -5.54
N VAL A 117 0.01 7.70 -4.76
CA VAL A 117 -0.56 6.37 -4.96
C VAL A 117 -0.87 5.73 -3.61
N TRP A 118 -2.06 5.15 -3.52
CA TRP A 118 -2.44 4.27 -2.41
C TRP A 118 -1.93 2.87 -2.70
N LEU A 119 -1.29 2.27 -1.71
CA LEU A 119 -0.86 0.87 -1.74
C LEU A 119 -1.66 0.12 -0.67
N CYS A 120 -2.44 -0.85 -1.11
CA CYS A 120 -3.21 -1.70 -0.20
C CYS A 120 -2.59 -3.09 -0.24
N ILE A 121 -2.31 -3.68 0.93
CA ILE A 121 -1.50 -4.88 1.05
C ILE A 121 -2.26 -5.94 1.82
N GLU A 122 -2.56 -7.05 1.14
CA GLU A 122 -3.24 -8.19 1.73
C GLU A 122 -2.23 -9.33 1.88
N ARG A 123 -2.23 -9.96 3.07
CA ARG A 123 -1.32 -11.07 3.38
C ARG A 123 -2.10 -12.32 3.69
N ASP A 124 -1.52 -13.45 3.33
CA ASP A 124 -2.07 -14.76 3.67
C ASP A 124 -1.99 -15.03 5.17
#